data_7b89cdea456dc0efeecf29d2633f7cdd
#
_entry.id   7b89cdea456dc0efeecf29d2633f7cdd
#
_cell.length_a   1.000
_cell.length_b   1.000
_cell.length_c   1.000
_cell.angle_alpha   90.00
_cell.angle_beta   90.00
_cell.angle_gamma   90.00
#
_symmetry.space_group_name_H-M   'P 1'
#
loop_
_entity.id
_entity.type
_entity.pdbx_description
1 polymer ?
#
loop_
_entity_poly.entity_id
_entity_poly.type
_entity_poly.pdbx_seq_one_letter_code
_entity_poly.pdbx_strand_id
1 'polypeptide(L)'
;MKKKLLFCIVFILGFIRPINAAKLYTTHWSNKPVVFYIVDTLGRHRNRVVVYPNSLNKGISVTYLSERHDSFTIKLPFEGEICYCDKSQLSFALESDKEMYPYENDSWPIALKKGQEIVLLGVDNDKIYGESVINSTKVYGWLYESFENIEQIKSNAFSIHNNGESLVLYSDQELTRKRIELFPYEQEGNAGIMLHINKAIGDILEIQVNDETVYCQVGSLYTNTRNYNGGRLFLFSEPTNESSIIGITTIEQAALVMDAHGTWLKVQCIDEYDEPIVGWIPSNMQCPSPWTTCN
;
A
#
# COMPACT_ATOMS: atom_id res chain seq x y z
N MET A 1 -45.30 -51.48 -3.90
CA MET A 1 -43.88 -51.49 -4.25
C MET A 1 -43.45 -50.06 -4.59
N LYS A 2 -42.76 -49.35 -3.67
CA LYS A 2 -42.26 -47.97 -3.85
C LYS A 2 -40.82 -48.06 -4.27
N LYS A 3 -40.50 -47.72 -5.53
CA LYS A 3 -39.11 -47.60 -6.03
C LYS A 3 -38.49 -46.33 -5.43
N LYS A 4 -37.46 -46.49 -4.56
CA LYS A 4 -36.61 -45.42 -4.10
C LYS A 4 -35.61 -45.09 -5.22
N LEU A 5 -35.71 -43.89 -5.74
CA LEU A 5 -34.73 -43.31 -6.66
C LEU A 5 -33.56 -42.80 -5.84
N LEU A 6 -32.40 -43.43 -5.96
CA LEU A 6 -31.15 -43.03 -5.30
C LEU A 6 -30.47 -41.96 -6.16
N PHE A 7 -30.51 -40.72 -5.74
CA PHE A 7 -29.76 -39.63 -6.37
C PHE A 7 -28.30 -39.70 -5.91
N CYS A 8 -27.43 -40.19 -6.79
CA CYS A 8 -25.97 -40.03 -6.62
C CYS A 8 -25.62 -38.59 -6.96
N ILE A 9 -25.40 -37.75 -5.95
CA ILE A 9 -24.73 -36.46 -6.11
C ILE A 9 -23.23 -36.74 -6.20
N VAL A 10 -22.70 -36.71 -7.41
CA VAL A 10 -21.26 -36.73 -7.65
C VAL A 10 -20.76 -35.32 -7.31
N PHE A 11 -20.16 -35.16 -6.12
CA PHE A 11 -19.36 -34.00 -5.80
C PHE A 11 -18.10 -34.02 -6.67
N ILE A 12 -18.13 -33.28 -7.77
CA ILE A 12 -16.91 -32.90 -8.48
C ILE A 12 -16.23 -31.85 -7.59
N LEU A 13 -15.38 -32.31 -6.67
CA LEU A 13 -14.37 -31.48 -6.05
C LEU A 13 -13.37 -31.13 -7.17
N GLY A 14 -13.70 -30.09 -7.92
CA GLY A 14 -12.70 -29.40 -8.73
C GLY A 14 -11.60 -28.96 -7.78
N PHE A 15 -10.45 -29.61 -7.84
CA PHE A 15 -9.22 -29.09 -7.28
C PHE A 15 -8.95 -27.75 -7.96
N ILE A 16 -9.44 -26.67 -7.38
CA ILE A 16 -8.95 -25.34 -7.70
C ILE A 16 -7.51 -25.37 -7.20
N ARG A 17 -6.58 -25.68 -8.11
CA ARG A 17 -5.16 -25.42 -7.85
C ARG A 17 -5.11 -23.91 -7.61
N PRO A 18 -4.51 -23.45 -6.50
CA PRO A 18 -4.25 -22.03 -6.36
C PRO A 18 -3.44 -21.64 -7.60
N ILE A 19 -4.01 -20.79 -8.43
CA ILE A 19 -3.28 -20.17 -9.54
C ILE A 19 -2.31 -19.26 -8.80
N ASN A 20 -1.02 -19.63 -8.80
CA ASN A 20 0.03 -18.75 -8.28
C ASN A 20 0.03 -17.51 -9.17
N ALA A 21 -0.58 -16.45 -8.69
CA ALA A 21 -0.66 -15.19 -9.40
C ALA A 21 0.63 -14.40 -9.18
N ALA A 22 1.19 -13.84 -10.22
CA ALA A 22 2.42 -13.06 -10.13
C ALA A 22 2.20 -11.76 -9.36
N LYS A 23 3.14 -11.42 -8.46
CA LYS A 23 3.16 -10.13 -7.78
C LYS A 23 3.68 -9.06 -8.71
N LEU A 24 2.92 -7.98 -8.86
CA LEU A 24 3.30 -6.85 -9.69
C LEU A 24 4.05 -5.81 -8.85
N TYR A 25 5.18 -5.34 -9.35
CA TYR A 25 6.04 -4.35 -8.71
C TYR A 25 6.27 -3.14 -9.61
N THR A 26 6.56 -2.01 -8.99
CA THR A 26 7.14 -0.89 -9.72
C THR A 26 8.53 -1.28 -10.22
N THR A 27 8.89 -0.90 -11.43
CA THR A 27 10.18 -1.27 -12.02
C THR A 27 11.24 -0.17 -11.88
N HIS A 28 12.51 -0.55 -11.76
CA HIS A 28 13.64 0.36 -11.60
C HIS A 28 14.82 -0.04 -12.50
N TRP A 29 14.57 -0.34 -13.75
CA TRP A 29 15.57 -0.80 -14.73
C TRP A 29 16.87 0.02 -14.80
N SER A 30 16.84 1.27 -14.34
CA SER A 30 17.97 2.17 -14.40
C SER A 30 18.47 2.63 -13.04
N ASN A 31 18.14 1.96 -11.95
CA ASN A 31 18.37 2.41 -10.56
C ASN A 31 17.78 3.81 -10.26
N LYS A 32 16.83 4.27 -11.04
CA LYS A 32 16.19 5.56 -10.84
C LYS A 32 14.90 5.38 -10.04
N PRO A 33 14.54 6.35 -9.20
CA PRO A 33 13.23 6.33 -8.55
C PRO A 33 12.11 6.46 -9.58
N VAL A 34 10.98 5.81 -9.30
CA VAL A 34 9.74 5.94 -10.07
C VAL A 34 8.83 6.94 -9.38
N VAL A 35 8.25 7.84 -10.16
CA VAL A 35 7.36 8.89 -9.67
C VAL A 35 5.94 8.59 -10.13
N PHE A 36 5.01 8.56 -9.18
CA PHE A 36 3.58 8.43 -9.45
C PHE A 36 2.86 9.71 -9.08
N TYR A 37 1.79 10.00 -9.80
CA TYR A 37 0.87 11.08 -9.48
C TYR A 37 -0.48 10.50 -9.13
N ILE A 38 -0.94 10.77 -7.92
CA ILE A 38 -2.28 10.45 -7.47
C ILE A 38 -3.21 11.50 -8.05
N VAL A 39 -4.31 11.06 -8.63
CA VAL A 39 -5.30 11.94 -9.24
C VAL A 39 -6.66 11.77 -8.57
N ASP A 40 -7.40 12.85 -8.47
CA ASP A 40 -8.77 12.82 -8.00
C ASP A 40 -9.74 12.30 -9.09
N THR A 41 -11.00 12.15 -8.72
CA THR A 41 -12.07 11.72 -9.63
C THR A 41 -12.27 12.64 -10.83
N LEU A 42 -11.73 13.87 -10.78
CA LEU A 42 -11.76 14.86 -11.87
C LEU A 42 -10.47 14.85 -12.71
N GLY A 43 -9.53 13.93 -12.42
CA GLY A 43 -8.26 13.81 -13.12
C GLY A 43 -7.21 14.86 -12.73
N ARG A 44 -7.40 15.59 -11.63
CA ARG A 44 -6.42 16.56 -11.14
C ARG A 44 -5.38 15.85 -10.27
N HIS A 45 -4.11 16.19 -10.46
CA HIS A 45 -3.04 15.68 -9.61
C HIS A 45 -3.25 16.14 -8.17
N ARG A 46 -3.24 15.20 -7.23
CA ARG A 46 -3.36 15.47 -5.80
C ARG A 46 -2.02 15.37 -5.09
N ASN A 47 -1.35 14.25 -5.22
CA ASN A 47 -0.09 13.97 -4.52
C ASN A 47 0.94 13.41 -5.49
N ARG A 48 2.18 13.54 -5.12
CA ARG A 48 3.31 12.90 -5.78
C ARG A 48 3.92 11.87 -4.83
N VAL A 49 4.13 10.67 -5.33
CA VAL A 49 4.79 9.58 -4.62
C VAL A 49 6.05 9.21 -5.38
N VAL A 50 7.17 9.17 -4.71
CA VAL A 50 8.44 8.71 -5.25
C VAL A 50 8.79 7.39 -4.60
N VAL A 51 9.00 6.36 -5.42
CA VAL A 51 9.42 5.04 -4.96
C VAL A 51 10.86 4.81 -5.38
N TYR A 52 11.72 4.57 -4.40
CA TYR A 52 13.13 4.26 -4.62
C TYR A 52 13.34 2.74 -4.72
N PRO A 53 14.31 2.27 -5.52
CA PRO A 53 14.62 0.84 -5.60
C PRO A 53 15.13 0.32 -4.26
N ASN A 54 14.80 -0.95 -3.95
CA ASN A 54 15.41 -1.65 -2.83
C ASN A 54 16.79 -2.25 -3.22
N SER A 55 17.40 -3.01 -2.32
CA SER A 55 18.69 -3.66 -2.56
C SER A 55 18.71 -4.64 -3.74
N LEU A 56 17.55 -5.09 -4.18
CA LEU A 56 17.37 -5.99 -5.34
C LEU A 56 16.94 -5.23 -6.61
N ASN A 57 17.00 -3.91 -6.60
CA ASN A 57 16.51 -3.01 -7.66
C ASN A 57 15.02 -3.14 -7.95
N LYS A 58 14.24 -3.66 -7.00
CA LYS A 58 12.78 -3.76 -7.14
C LYS A 58 12.08 -2.57 -6.50
N GLY A 59 10.94 -2.20 -7.07
CA GLY A 59 10.00 -1.27 -6.50
C GLY A 59 9.13 -1.90 -5.41
N ILE A 60 8.06 -1.23 -5.03
CA ILE A 60 7.02 -1.74 -4.13
C ILE A 60 6.00 -2.56 -4.92
N SER A 61 5.33 -3.50 -4.27
CA SER A 61 4.21 -4.21 -4.87
C SER A 61 3.00 -3.31 -5.01
N VAL A 62 2.24 -3.48 -6.09
CA VAL A 62 1.07 -2.67 -6.43
C VAL A 62 -0.06 -3.58 -6.91
N THR A 63 -1.31 -3.09 -6.84
CA THR A 63 -2.45 -3.78 -7.43
C THR A 63 -2.76 -3.16 -8.79
N TYR A 64 -2.80 -3.98 -9.83
CA TYR A 64 -3.26 -3.58 -11.15
C TYR A 64 -4.79 -3.46 -11.16
N LEU A 65 -5.30 -2.39 -11.72
CA LEU A 65 -6.75 -2.15 -11.84
C LEU A 65 -7.22 -2.19 -13.29
N SER A 66 -6.55 -1.48 -14.18
CA SER A 66 -6.91 -1.42 -15.61
C SER A 66 -5.81 -0.83 -16.46
N GLU A 67 -5.93 -1.02 -17.78
CA GLU A 67 -5.12 -0.34 -18.78
C GLU A 67 -5.89 0.83 -19.41
N ARG A 68 -5.18 1.92 -19.73
CA ARG A 68 -5.74 3.09 -20.34
C ARG A 68 -4.73 3.68 -21.33
N HIS A 69 -4.99 3.56 -22.64
CA HIS A 69 -4.12 4.05 -23.73
C HIS A 69 -2.62 3.74 -23.47
N ASP A 70 -1.86 4.74 -23.00
CA ASP A 70 -0.41 4.64 -22.75
C ASP A 70 -0.04 4.50 -21.28
N SER A 71 -1.02 4.27 -20.39
CA SER A 71 -0.81 4.18 -18.96
C SER A 71 -1.56 3.02 -18.32
N PHE A 72 -1.07 2.60 -17.16
CA PHE A 72 -1.78 1.69 -16.27
C PHE A 72 -2.40 2.45 -15.12
N THR A 73 -3.59 2.00 -14.73
CA THR A 73 -4.25 2.40 -13.50
C THR A 73 -3.90 1.38 -12.43
N ILE A 74 -3.31 1.82 -11.34
CA ILE A 74 -2.87 0.98 -10.23
C ILE A 74 -3.35 1.54 -8.91
N LYS A 75 -3.34 0.69 -7.88
CA LYS A 75 -3.52 1.08 -6.51
C LYS A 75 -2.23 0.87 -5.75
N LEU A 76 -1.73 1.92 -5.10
CA LEU A 76 -0.59 1.86 -4.21
C LEU A 76 -1.02 1.33 -2.83
N PRO A 77 -0.13 0.63 -2.11
CA PRO A 77 -0.50 -0.07 -0.87
C PRO A 77 -0.85 0.84 0.31
N PHE A 78 -0.48 2.11 0.26
CA PHE A 78 -0.62 3.04 1.38
C PHE A 78 -1.61 4.18 1.14
N GLU A 79 -2.02 4.43 -0.11
CA GLU A 79 -2.88 5.58 -0.40
C GLU A 79 -4.34 5.20 -0.64
N GLY A 80 -4.66 3.97 -0.87
CA GLY A 80 -6.02 3.55 -1.16
C GLY A 80 -6.64 4.15 -2.43
N GLU A 81 -5.99 5.15 -3.03
CA GLU A 81 -6.42 5.90 -4.20
C GLU A 81 -5.78 5.38 -5.49
N ILE A 82 -6.41 5.75 -6.59
CA ILE A 82 -6.00 5.34 -7.93
C ILE A 82 -4.84 6.22 -8.40
N CYS A 83 -3.76 5.57 -8.82
CA CYS A 83 -2.62 6.21 -9.46
C CYS A 83 -2.53 5.81 -10.92
N TYR A 84 -1.94 6.69 -11.73
CA TYR A 84 -1.53 6.37 -13.08
C TYR A 84 -0.01 6.25 -13.15
N CYS A 85 0.46 5.26 -13.90
CA CYS A 85 1.86 5.09 -14.22
C CYS A 85 2.03 4.76 -15.72
N ASP A 86 3.18 5.12 -16.28
CA ASP A 86 3.49 4.78 -17.66
C ASP A 86 3.63 3.26 -17.80
N LYS A 87 3.29 2.74 -18.97
CA LYS A 87 3.67 1.40 -19.37
C LYS A 87 5.20 1.30 -19.25
N SER A 88 5.72 0.18 -18.88
CA SER A 88 7.13 -0.03 -18.49
C SER A 88 7.56 0.40 -17.08
N GLN A 89 6.72 1.01 -16.30
CA GLN A 89 7.01 1.29 -14.88
C GLN A 89 6.60 0.16 -13.93
N LEU A 90 6.02 -0.92 -14.45
CA LEU A 90 5.61 -2.09 -13.67
C LEU A 90 6.32 -3.33 -14.19
N SER A 91 6.72 -4.20 -13.28
CA SER A 91 7.30 -5.50 -13.60
C SER A 91 6.88 -6.58 -12.61
N PHE A 92 7.07 -7.82 -12.98
CA PHE A 92 6.89 -8.99 -12.12
C PHE A 92 7.93 -10.05 -12.42
N ALA A 93 8.22 -10.89 -11.45
CA ALA A 93 9.07 -12.05 -11.65
C ALA A 93 8.20 -13.30 -11.88
N LEU A 94 8.56 -14.13 -12.83
CA LEU A 94 7.86 -15.38 -13.11
C LEU A 94 7.96 -16.35 -11.91
N GLU A 95 6.84 -16.88 -11.46
CA GLU A 95 6.81 -17.89 -10.39
C GLU A 95 7.09 -19.31 -10.86
N SER A 96 6.98 -19.56 -12.16
CA SER A 96 7.30 -20.81 -12.82
C SER A 96 7.89 -20.58 -14.21
N ASP A 97 8.47 -21.62 -14.81
CA ASP A 97 8.87 -21.59 -16.22
C ASP A 97 7.65 -21.34 -17.09
N LYS A 98 7.77 -20.45 -18.06
CA LYS A 98 6.69 -20.01 -18.96
C LYS A 98 7.19 -19.94 -20.41
N GLU A 99 6.25 -19.86 -21.33
CA GLU A 99 6.50 -19.54 -22.71
C GLU A 99 5.94 -18.16 -23.05
N MET A 100 6.76 -17.34 -23.70
CA MET A 100 6.36 -16.06 -24.25
C MET A 100 6.14 -16.23 -25.76
N TYR A 101 5.00 -15.81 -26.23
CA TYR A 101 4.62 -15.89 -27.64
C TYR A 101 4.89 -14.55 -28.32
N PRO A 102 5.87 -14.46 -29.26
CA PRO A 102 6.13 -13.24 -30.00
C PRO A 102 4.90 -12.78 -30.76
N TYR A 103 4.84 -11.49 -31.04
CA TYR A 103 3.67 -10.88 -31.70
C TYR A 103 3.44 -11.35 -33.14
N GLU A 104 4.48 -11.87 -33.78
CA GLU A 104 4.41 -12.40 -35.15
C GLU A 104 4.01 -13.89 -35.13
N ASN A 105 2.93 -14.21 -35.82
CA ASN A 105 2.27 -15.53 -35.82
C ASN A 105 3.14 -16.74 -36.25
N ASP A 106 4.34 -16.50 -36.76
CA ASP A 106 5.24 -17.56 -37.27
C ASP A 106 6.48 -17.78 -36.40
N SER A 107 6.56 -17.13 -35.23
CA SER A 107 7.72 -17.28 -34.36
C SER A 107 7.51 -18.38 -33.33
N TRP A 108 8.56 -19.14 -33.05
CA TRP A 108 8.57 -20.15 -32.00
C TRP A 108 8.43 -19.47 -30.64
N PRO A 109 7.70 -20.08 -29.69
CA PRO A 109 7.61 -19.55 -28.34
C PRO A 109 8.99 -19.47 -27.68
N ILE A 110 9.20 -18.40 -26.94
CA ILE A 110 10.44 -18.13 -26.21
C ILE A 110 10.30 -18.70 -24.81
N ALA A 111 11.17 -19.63 -24.42
CA ALA A 111 11.18 -20.20 -23.09
C ALA A 111 11.75 -19.21 -22.08
N LEU A 112 10.99 -18.90 -21.06
CA LEU A 112 11.35 -18.06 -19.94
C LEU A 112 11.46 -18.91 -18.66
N LYS A 113 12.39 -18.56 -17.80
CA LYS A 113 12.65 -19.32 -16.57
C LYS A 113 12.01 -18.66 -15.35
N LYS A 114 11.69 -19.47 -14.34
CA LYS A 114 11.27 -19.00 -13.03
C LYS A 114 12.24 -17.94 -12.51
N GLY A 115 11.69 -16.85 -11.93
CA GLY A 115 12.46 -15.73 -11.42
C GLY A 115 12.88 -14.70 -12.45
N GLN A 116 12.66 -14.95 -13.74
CA GLN A 116 12.93 -13.99 -14.80
C GLN A 116 11.97 -12.82 -14.71
N GLU A 117 12.50 -11.61 -14.81
CA GLU A 117 11.72 -10.39 -14.73
C GLU A 117 11.06 -10.04 -16.07
N ILE A 118 9.80 -9.66 -16.00
CA ILE A 118 8.98 -9.24 -17.11
C ILE A 118 8.52 -7.81 -16.86
N VAL A 119 8.81 -6.90 -17.75
CA VAL A 119 8.23 -5.55 -17.76
C VAL A 119 6.86 -5.61 -18.40
N LEU A 120 5.87 -5.07 -17.73
CA LEU A 120 4.50 -5.00 -18.20
C LEU A 120 4.36 -3.92 -19.28
N LEU A 121 3.87 -4.27 -20.45
CA LEU A 121 3.62 -3.34 -21.56
C LEU A 121 2.16 -3.29 -21.97
N GLY A 122 1.36 -4.29 -21.62
CA GLY A 122 -0.07 -4.34 -21.90
C GLY A 122 -0.75 -5.52 -21.22
N VAL A 123 -2.06 -5.43 -21.07
CA VAL A 123 -2.91 -6.51 -20.52
C VAL A 123 -4.14 -6.67 -21.40
N ASP A 124 -4.42 -7.89 -21.83
CA ASP A 124 -5.63 -8.23 -22.58
C ASP A 124 -6.26 -9.50 -21.99
N ASN A 125 -7.32 -9.32 -21.19
CA ASN A 125 -8.01 -10.37 -20.43
C ASN A 125 -7.04 -11.15 -19.51
N ASP A 126 -6.72 -12.40 -19.90
CA ASP A 126 -5.83 -13.33 -19.19
C ASP A 126 -4.42 -13.38 -19.80
N LYS A 127 -4.09 -12.43 -20.68
CA LYS A 127 -2.80 -12.33 -21.34
C LYS A 127 -2.09 -11.05 -20.97
N ILE A 128 -0.77 -11.15 -20.83
CA ILE A 128 0.12 -10.04 -20.55
C ILE A 128 1.05 -9.88 -21.72
N TYR A 129 1.10 -8.68 -22.30
CA TYR A 129 2.14 -8.30 -23.22
C TYR A 129 3.31 -7.73 -22.44
N GLY A 130 4.50 -8.31 -22.60
CA GLY A 130 5.65 -7.94 -21.80
C GLY A 130 6.97 -7.93 -22.56
N GLU A 131 7.96 -7.28 -21.93
CA GLU A 131 9.37 -7.28 -22.32
C GLU A 131 10.17 -8.07 -21.29
N SER A 132 11.10 -8.88 -21.77
CA SER A 132 12.10 -9.52 -20.94
C SER A 132 13.49 -9.42 -21.58
N VAL A 133 14.54 -9.79 -20.83
CA VAL A 133 15.91 -9.78 -21.34
C VAL A 133 16.49 -11.19 -21.27
N ILE A 134 16.89 -11.75 -22.39
CA ILE A 134 17.54 -13.05 -22.51
C ILE A 134 18.89 -12.86 -23.17
N ASN A 135 19.96 -13.30 -22.53
CA ASN A 135 21.33 -13.16 -23.05
C ASN A 135 21.65 -11.73 -23.54
N SER A 136 21.24 -10.72 -22.76
CA SER A 136 21.38 -9.29 -23.08
C SER A 136 20.55 -8.80 -24.27
N THR A 137 19.63 -9.62 -24.80
CA THR A 137 18.73 -9.26 -25.87
C THR A 137 17.33 -9.05 -25.31
N LYS A 138 16.70 -7.95 -25.67
CA LYS A 138 15.30 -7.69 -25.34
C LYS A 138 14.40 -8.56 -26.20
N VAL A 139 13.46 -9.22 -25.56
CA VAL A 139 12.42 -10.02 -26.21
C VAL A 139 11.05 -9.53 -25.79
N TYR A 140 10.09 -9.59 -26.68
CA TYR A 140 8.73 -9.08 -26.47
C TYR A 140 7.74 -10.16 -26.85
N GLY A 141 6.64 -10.22 -26.13
CA GLY A 141 5.59 -11.19 -26.47
C GLY A 141 4.49 -11.27 -25.43
N TRP A 142 3.56 -12.16 -25.72
CA TRP A 142 2.41 -12.46 -24.87
C TRP A 142 2.71 -13.63 -23.95
N LEU A 143 2.28 -13.52 -22.69
CA LEU A 143 2.29 -14.59 -21.69
C LEU A 143 0.86 -14.80 -21.17
N TYR A 144 0.54 -16.04 -20.82
CA TYR A 144 -0.66 -16.37 -20.03
C TYR A 144 -0.29 -16.32 -18.55
N GLU A 145 -0.65 -15.22 -17.90
CA GLU A 145 -0.35 -14.96 -16.50
C GLU A 145 -1.46 -14.12 -15.87
N SER A 146 -1.72 -14.31 -14.59
CA SER A 146 -2.63 -13.49 -13.81
C SER A 146 -1.89 -12.80 -12.69
N PHE A 147 -2.36 -11.61 -12.29
CA PHE A 147 -1.79 -10.89 -11.15
C PHE A 147 -2.49 -11.27 -9.86
N GLU A 148 -1.71 -11.41 -8.81
CA GLU A 148 -2.24 -11.54 -7.46
C GLU A 148 -2.89 -10.21 -7.06
N ASN A 149 -4.18 -10.26 -6.71
CA ASN A 149 -4.83 -9.14 -6.04
C ASN A 149 -4.36 -9.15 -4.59
N ILE A 150 -3.37 -8.32 -4.29
CA ILE A 150 -2.89 -8.15 -2.92
C ILE A 150 -4.01 -7.45 -2.15
N GLU A 151 -4.80 -8.22 -1.40
CA GLU A 151 -5.68 -7.63 -0.40
C GLU A 151 -4.80 -6.94 0.64
N GLN A 152 -5.00 -5.64 0.81
CA GLN A 152 -4.37 -4.92 1.93
C GLN A 152 -4.72 -5.66 3.22
N ILE A 153 -3.71 -5.92 4.04
CA ILE A 153 -3.91 -6.46 5.39
C ILE A 153 -4.73 -5.42 6.16
N LYS A 154 -6.05 -5.61 6.21
CA LYS A 154 -7.00 -4.62 6.77
C LYS A 154 -6.94 -4.52 8.29
N SER A 155 -6.27 -5.44 8.98
CA SER A 155 -6.46 -5.61 10.42
C SER A 155 -5.88 -4.48 11.27
N ASN A 156 -4.86 -3.74 10.80
CA ASN A 156 -4.18 -2.70 11.60
C ASN A 156 -3.77 -1.49 10.76
N ALA A 157 -4.46 -1.18 9.67
CA ALA A 157 -4.17 0.00 8.88
C ALA A 157 -4.77 1.24 9.56
N PHE A 158 -3.92 2.22 9.84
CA PHE A 158 -4.31 3.51 10.37
C PHE A 158 -4.43 4.51 9.24
N SER A 159 -5.50 5.27 9.26
CA SER A 159 -5.71 6.40 8.38
C SER A 159 -5.16 7.64 9.11
N ILE A 160 -4.00 8.09 8.70
CA ILE A 160 -3.21 9.16 9.33
C ILE A 160 -2.83 10.22 8.31
N HIS A 161 -2.16 11.28 8.71
CA HIS A 161 -1.66 12.32 7.81
C HIS A 161 -0.24 12.77 8.18
N ASN A 162 0.41 13.47 7.29
CA ASN A 162 1.76 14.01 7.45
C ASN A 162 1.80 15.52 7.75
N ASN A 163 0.69 16.08 8.22
CA ASN A 163 0.52 17.48 8.58
C ASN A 163 0.95 18.49 7.48
N GLY A 164 0.78 18.13 6.21
CA GLY A 164 1.16 18.98 5.07
C GLY A 164 2.65 18.98 4.76
N GLU A 165 3.44 18.16 5.42
CA GLU A 165 4.88 17.99 5.16
C GLU A 165 5.17 16.77 4.29
N SER A 166 6.38 16.67 3.75
CA SER A 166 6.82 15.44 3.07
C SER A 166 7.08 14.33 4.09
N LEU A 167 6.54 13.14 3.83
CA LEU A 167 6.82 11.94 4.61
C LEU A 167 7.83 11.08 3.87
N VAL A 168 8.95 10.74 4.51
CA VAL A 168 9.93 9.81 3.97
C VAL A 168 9.87 8.51 4.77
N LEU A 169 9.66 7.40 4.06
CA LEU A 169 9.77 6.06 4.60
C LEU A 169 11.09 5.45 4.14
N TYR A 170 11.82 4.83 5.05
CA TYR A 170 13.14 4.28 4.84
C TYR A 170 13.11 2.75 4.86
N SER A 171 14.03 2.11 4.13
CA SER A 171 14.18 0.64 4.14
C SER A 171 15.05 0.11 5.28
N ASP A 172 15.63 0.99 6.10
CA ASP A 172 16.49 0.64 7.26
C ASP A 172 16.11 1.47 8.49
N GLN A 173 16.42 0.94 9.66
CA GLN A 173 16.14 1.58 10.95
C GLN A 173 17.05 2.79 11.22
N GLU A 174 18.19 2.88 10.55
CA GLU A 174 19.11 4.03 10.64
C GLU A 174 18.59 5.25 9.86
N LEU A 175 17.46 5.10 9.15
CA LEU A 175 16.83 6.12 8.32
C LEU A 175 17.78 6.72 7.26
N THR A 176 18.61 5.87 6.66
CA THR A 176 19.63 6.30 5.68
C THR A 176 19.23 6.05 4.24
N ARG A 177 18.42 5.01 3.98
CA ARG A 177 18.03 4.59 2.64
C ARG A 177 16.57 4.89 2.38
N LYS A 178 16.32 5.99 1.69
CA LYS A 178 14.95 6.33 1.25
C LYS A 178 14.33 5.19 0.46
N ARG A 179 13.10 4.85 0.78
CA ARG A 179 12.33 3.83 0.07
C ARG A 179 11.10 4.41 -0.61
N ILE A 180 10.35 5.23 0.10
CA ILE A 180 9.14 5.89 -0.38
C ILE A 180 9.18 7.32 0.12
N GLU A 181 8.81 8.26 -0.72
CA GLU A 181 8.65 9.66 -0.35
C GLU A 181 7.28 10.13 -0.82
N LEU A 182 6.44 10.52 0.14
CA LEU A 182 5.10 11.03 -0.06
C LEU A 182 5.15 12.55 0.08
N PHE A 183 4.82 13.25 -0.99
CA PHE A 183 4.78 14.70 -1.01
C PHE A 183 3.37 15.18 -0.70
N PRO A 184 3.20 16.19 0.14
CA PRO A 184 1.90 16.77 0.39
C PRO A 184 1.36 17.42 -0.89
N TYR A 185 0.05 17.44 -1.00
CA TYR A 185 -0.61 18.24 -2.02
C TYR A 185 -0.72 19.69 -1.54
N GLU A 186 -0.47 20.65 -2.44
CA GLU A 186 -0.45 22.08 -2.11
C GLU A 186 -1.84 22.71 -1.88
N GLN A 187 -2.94 21.95 -2.07
CA GLN A 187 -4.30 22.45 -1.92
C GLN A 187 -5.06 21.79 -0.77
N GLU A 188 -6.02 22.51 -0.21
CA GLU A 188 -6.94 22.05 0.84
C GLU A 188 -7.61 20.73 0.45
N GLY A 189 -7.56 19.73 1.32
CA GLY A 189 -8.21 18.44 1.14
C GLY A 189 -7.28 17.25 1.01
N ASN A 190 -6.09 17.29 1.58
CA ASN A 190 -5.24 16.10 1.74
C ASN A 190 -6.05 14.98 2.39
N ALA A 191 -6.35 13.95 1.61
CA ALA A 191 -6.83 12.70 2.16
C ALA A 191 -5.75 12.11 3.07
N GLY A 192 -6.14 11.45 4.15
CA GLY A 192 -5.20 10.78 5.03
C GLY A 192 -4.45 9.67 4.30
N ILE A 193 -3.30 9.34 4.83
CA ILE A 193 -2.45 8.24 4.35
C ILE A 193 -2.85 6.97 5.09
N MET A 194 -3.04 5.87 4.35
CA MET A 194 -3.28 4.55 4.94
C MET A 194 -1.96 3.83 5.17
N LEU A 195 -1.55 3.69 6.44
CA LEU A 195 -0.34 2.97 6.82
C LEU A 195 -0.64 1.92 7.90
N HIS A 196 0.04 0.80 7.78
CA HIS A 196 0.02 -0.26 8.78
C HIS A 196 1.22 -0.08 9.71
N ILE A 197 1.00 0.53 10.87
CA ILE A 197 2.05 0.73 11.87
C ILE A 197 2.08 -0.50 12.79
N ASN A 198 3.20 -1.21 12.81
CA ASN A 198 3.38 -2.37 13.67
C ASN A 198 3.61 -1.96 15.12
N LYS A 199 4.56 -1.07 15.34
CA LYS A 199 5.00 -0.60 16.67
C LYS A 199 6.02 0.53 16.57
N ALA A 200 6.34 1.15 17.69
CA ALA A 200 7.55 1.96 17.84
C ALA A 200 8.75 1.12 18.31
N ILE A 201 9.94 1.47 17.82
CA ILE A 201 11.24 0.94 18.27
C ILE A 201 12.12 2.14 18.62
N GLY A 202 12.12 2.54 19.88
CA GLY A 202 12.75 3.82 20.29
C GLY A 202 12.06 5.01 19.60
N ASP A 203 12.84 5.80 18.86
CA ASP A 203 12.34 6.97 18.14
C ASP A 203 11.92 6.67 16.68
N ILE A 204 11.66 5.40 16.34
CA ILE A 204 11.34 4.96 14.99
C ILE A 204 9.99 4.24 14.99
N LEU A 205 9.14 4.53 14.02
CA LEU A 205 7.94 3.76 13.72
C LEU A 205 8.28 2.68 12.69
N GLU A 206 7.95 1.44 13.00
CA GLU A 206 7.99 0.30 12.09
C GLU A 206 6.65 0.19 11.37
N ILE A 207 6.69 0.22 10.04
CA ILE A 207 5.51 0.31 9.18
C ILE A 207 5.55 -0.83 8.18
N GLN A 208 4.44 -1.51 7.99
CA GLN A 208 4.28 -2.54 6.97
C GLN A 208 3.66 -1.94 5.71
N VAL A 209 4.35 -2.10 4.58
CA VAL A 209 3.85 -1.73 3.25
C VAL A 209 3.83 -2.99 2.41
N ASN A 210 2.67 -3.62 2.29
CA ASN A 210 2.50 -4.96 1.71
C ASN A 210 3.47 -5.98 2.35
N ASP A 211 4.41 -6.50 1.58
CA ASP A 211 5.40 -7.48 1.99
C ASP A 211 6.74 -6.88 2.46
N GLU A 212 6.83 -5.54 2.52
CA GLU A 212 8.04 -4.85 2.98
C GLU A 212 7.81 -4.15 4.32
N THR A 213 8.83 -4.18 5.17
CA THR A 213 8.89 -3.35 6.36
C THR A 213 9.71 -2.09 6.04
N VAL A 214 9.14 -0.94 6.36
CA VAL A 214 9.76 0.38 6.19
C VAL A 214 9.67 1.16 7.50
N TYR A 215 10.42 2.23 7.61
CA TYR A 215 10.60 2.96 8.85
C TYR A 215 10.47 4.46 8.62
N CYS A 216 9.93 5.17 9.62
CA CYS A 216 10.03 6.62 9.70
C CYS A 216 10.31 7.06 11.14
N GLN A 217 10.70 8.30 11.32
CA GLN A 217 10.90 8.85 12.65
C GLN A 217 9.55 9.01 13.37
N VAL A 218 9.52 8.68 14.66
CA VAL A 218 8.42 9.08 15.55
C VAL A 218 8.26 10.60 15.47
N GLY A 219 7.02 11.04 15.26
CA GLY A 219 6.78 12.47 15.09
C GLY A 219 6.61 12.92 13.64
N SER A 220 6.72 12.00 12.67
CA SER A 220 6.44 12.30 11.26
C SER A 220 4.99 12.10 10.86
N LEU A 221 4.20 11.45 11.71
CA LEU A 221 2.81 11.08 11.44
C LEU A 221 1.88 11.67 12.49
N TYR A 222 0.69 12.04 12.04
CA TYR A 222 -0.34 12.67 12.85
C TYR A 222 -1.68 12.01 12.64
N THR A 223 -2.54 12.07 13.65
CA THR A 223 -3.97 11.80 13.54
C THR A 223 -4.72 12.95 14.17
N ASN A 224 -5.82 13.38 13.57
CA ASN A 224 -6.68 14.36 14.23
C ASN A 224 -7.54 13.71 15.29
N THR A 225 -7.74 14.38 16.39
CA THR A 225 -8.63 13.94 17.46
C THR A 225 -10.09 14.18 17.06
N ARG A 226 -10.99 13.23 17.42
CA ARG A 226 -12.43 13.30 17.08
C ARG A 226 -13.30 13.86 18.21
N ASN A 227 -12.77 14.68 19.05
CA ASN A 227 -13.49 15.34 20.14
C ASN A 227 -14.16 16.66 19.71
N TYR A 228 -14.94 16.58 18.62
CA TYR A 228 -15.60 17.72 17.99
C TYR A 228 -16.51 18.48 18.95
N ASN A 229 -16.63 19.79 18.73
CA ASN A 229 -17.50 20.70 19.50
C ASN A 229 -17.21 20.71 21.01
N GLY A 230 -15.94 20.58 21.40
CA GLY A 230 -15.53 20.57 22.81
C GLY A 230 -15.84 19.25 23.54
N GLY A 231 -16.04 18.18 22.79
CA GLY A 231 -16.14 16.83 23.34
C GLY A 231 -14.87 16.47 24.11
N ARG A 232 -14.98 15.54 25.05
CA ARG A 232 -13.82 15.07 25.82
C ARG A 232 -13.16 13.89 25.11
N LEU A 233 -11.85 13.99 24.90
CA LEU A 233 -11.00 12.85 24.53
C LEU A 233 -10.26 12.38 25.78
N PHE A 234 -10.40 11.10 26.10
CA PHE A 234 -9.68 10.45 27.18
C PHE A 234 -8.41 9.78 26.63
N LEU A 235 -7.28 10.03 27.30
CA LEU A 235 -6.02 9.35 27.03
C LEU A 235 -5.81 8.26 28.07
N PHE A 236 -5.50 7.06 27.60
CA PHE A 236 -5.37 5.86 28.40
C PHE A 236 -3.90 5.49 28.61
N SER A 237 -3.57 4.88 29.76
CA SER A 237 -2.21 4.42 30.06
C SER A 237 -1.77 3.22 29.19
N GLU A 238 -2.71 2.39 28.78
CA GLU A 238 -2.52 1.17 27.99
C GLU A 238 -3.54 1.15 26.82
N PRO A 239 -3.30 0.39 25.74
CA PRO A 239 -4.20 0.31 24.59
C PRO A 239 -5.46 -0.55 24.87
N THR A 240 -6.17 -0.21 25.93
CA THR A 240 -7.43 -0.84 26.34
C THR A 240 -8.31 0.15 27.10
N ASN A 241 -9.64 0.02 26.92
CA ASN A 241 -10.62 0.83 27.65
C ASN A 241 -10.66 0.52 29.17
N GLU A 242 -10.05 -0.56 29.61
CA GLU A 242 -10.00 -0.96 31.01
C GLU A 242 -8.82 -0.33 31.77
N SER A 243 -7.90 0.30 31.06
CA SER A 243 -6.73 0.95 31.66
C SER A 243 -7.07 2.31 32.26
N SER A 244 -6.14 2.83 33.05
CA SER A 244 -6.33 4.13 33.71
C SER A 244 -6.36 5.26 32.71
N ILE A 245 -7.29 6.21 32.89
CA ILE A 245 -7.27 7.49 32.19
C ILE A 245 -6.17 8.34 32.81
N ILE A 246 -5.21 8.76 32.00
CA ILE A 246 -4.05 9.55 32.44
C ILE A 246 -4.15 11.00 32.00
N GLY A 247 -5.11 11.35 31.15
CA GLY A 247 -5.36 12.70 30.74
C GLY A 247 -6.64 12.87 29.95
N ILE A 248 -7.03 14.13 29.80
CA ILE A 248 -8.23 14.54 29.07
C ILE A 248 -7.87 15.76 28.22
N THR A 249 -8.34 15.80 26.99
CA THR A 249 -8.33 17.03 26.20
C THR A 249 -9.72 17.33 25.65
N THR A 250 -10.05 18.60 25.58
CA THR A 250 -11.26 19.13 24.92
C THR A 250 -10.91 19.85 23.63
N ILE A 251 -9.63 19.95 23.32
CA ILE A 251 -9.09 20.63 22.15
C ILE A 251 -9.04 19.65 20.99
N GLU A 252 -9.73 19.99 19.90
CA GLU A 252 -9.59 19.30 18.63
C GLU A 252 -8.25 19.68 18.00
N GLN A 253 -7.37 18.70 17.77
CA GLN A 253 -6.00 18.95 17.35
C GLN A 253 -5.40 17.82 16.51
N ALA A 254 -4.34 18.13 15.80
CA ALA A 254 -3.44 17.13 15.21
C ALA A 254 -2.55 16.56 16.32
N ALA A 255 -2.78 15.32 16.69
CA ALA A 255 -2.01 14.58 17.68
C ALA A 255 -0.88 13.79 17.02
N LEU A 256 0.32 13.90 17.57
CA LEU A 256 1.51 13.25 17.07
C LEU A 256 1.47 11.75 17.33
N VAL A 257 1.67 10.92 16.32
CA VAL A 257 1.68 9.46 16.48
C VAL A 257 3.02 9.00 17.03
N MET A 258 2.98 8.34 18.20
CA MET A 258 4.14 7.87 18.95
C MET A 258 4.32 6.36 18.84
N ASP A 259 3.22 5.59 18.74
CA ASP A 259 3.22 4.12 18.70
C ASP A 259 1.85 3.62 18.21
N ALA A 260 1.75 2.32 17.92
CA ALA A 260 0.51 1.65 17.56
C ALA A 260 0.41 0.27 18.19
N HIS A 261 -0.80 -0.12 18.59
CA HIS A 261 -1.10 -1.48 19.06
C HIS A 261 -2.54 -1.87 18.73
N GLY A 262 -2.71 -2.91 17.94
CA GLY A 262 -4.03 -3.31 17.45
C GLY A 262 -4.71 -2.19 16.65
N THR A 263 -5.79 -1.64 17.15
CA THR A 263 -6.51 -0.50 16.58
C THR A 263 -6.28 0.81 17.34
N TRP A 264 -5.37 0.82 18.32
CA TRP A 264 -5.04 1.94 19.17
C TRP A 264 -3.80 2.66 18.67
N LEU A 265 -3.82 3.98 18.77
CA LEU A 265 -2.63 4.81 18.59
C LEU A 265 -2.19 5.41 19.92
N LYS A 266 -0.89 5.34 20.21
CA LYS A 266 -0.28 6.17 21.24
C LYS A 266 0.03 7.51 20.62
N VAL A 267 -0.49 8.56 21.21
CA VAL A 267 -0.36 9.91 20.67
C VAL A 267 0.17 10.89 21.72
N GLN A 268 0.86 11.91 21.23
CA GLN A 268 1.15 13.11 22.02
C GLN A 268 0.23 14.23 21.56
N CYS A 269 -0.45 14.85 22.48
CA CYS A 269 -1.32 15.99 22.23
C CYS A 269 -1.20 16.99 23.39
N ILE A 270 -1.96 18.09 23.33
CA ILE A 270 -2.07 19.09 24.40
C ILE A 270 -3.34 18.78 25.21
N ASP A 271 -3.23 18.78 26.51
CA ASP A 271 -4.35 18.58 27.42
C ASP A 271 -5.20 19.88 27.63
N GLU A 272 -6.17 19.83 28.52
CA GLU A 272 -7.04 20.97 28.83
C GLU A 272 -6.33 22.11 29.58
N TYR A 273 -5.06 21.94 30.00
CA TYR A 273 -4.22 22.91 30.68
C TYR A 273 -3.09 23.45 29.80
N ASP A 274 -3.12 23.18 28.48
CA ASP A 274 -2.07 23.50 27.52
C ASP A 274 -0.73 22.77 27.78
N GLU A 275 -0.77 21.62 28.51
CA GLU A 275 0.42 20.83 28.78
C GLU A 275 0.50 19.62 27.85
N PRO A 276 1.71 19.24 27.38
CA PRO A 276 1.90 18.05 26.56
C PRO A 276 1.58 16.77 27.33
N ILE A 277 0.73 15.93 26.76
CA ILE A 277 0.36 14.65 27.33
C ILE A 277 0.52 13.54 26.30
N VAL A 278 1.00 12.37 26.74
CA VAL A 278 1.17 11.19 25.90
C VAL A 278 0.31 10.05 26.44
N GLY A 279 -0.53 9.47 25.61
CA GLY A 279 -1.39 8.34 25.98
C GLY A 279 -2.01 7.64 24.79
N TRP A 280 -2.76 6.59 25.07
CA TRP A 280 -3.42 5.79 24.05
C TRP A 280 -4.83 6.30 23.75
N ILE A 281 -5.20 6.33 22.47
CA ILE A 281 -6.53 6.65 22.00
C ILE A 281 -7.11 5.53 21.13
N PRO A 282 -8.41 5.19 21.28
CA PRO A 282 -9.05 4.15 20.47
C PRO A 282 -9.34 4.64 19.04
N SER A 283 -9.59 3.69 18.13
CA SER A 283 -9.82 3.95 16.70
C SER A 283 -10.97 4.94 16.42
N ASN A 284 -12.03 4.92 17.21
CA ASN A 284 -13.17 5.82 17.06
C ASN A 284 -12.85 7.29 17.43
N MET A 285 -11.67 7.54 17.99
CA MET A 285 -11.17 8.88 18.35
C MET A 285 -10.06 9.37 17.42
N GLN A 286 -9.82 8.66 16.32
CA GLN A 286 -8.79 8.97 15.32
C GLN A 286 -9.44 9.46 14.02
N CYS A 287 -8.87 10.45 13.39
CA CYS A 287 -9.28 10.98 12.10
C CYS A 287 -8.06 11.25 11.19
N PRO A 288 -8.08 10.79 9.93
CA PRO A 288 -6.96 10.97 9.01
C PRO A 288 -6.88 12.37 8.42
N SER A 289 -7.92 13.18 8.55
CA SER A 289 -8.01 14.45 7.85
C SER A 289 -7.96 15.63 8.81
N PRO A 290 -7.02 16.57 8.61
CA PRO A 290 -7.01 17.81 9.38
C PRO A 290 -8.07 18.83 8.93
N TRP A 291 -8.77 18.56 7.82
CA TRP A 291 -9.65 19.53 7.15
C TRP A 291 -11.13 19.15 7.15
N THR A 292 -11.46 17.91 7.51
CA THR A 292 -12.83 17.42 7.50
C THR A 292 -13.15 16.66 8.78
N THR A 293 -14.38 16.78 9.25
CA THR A 293 -14.88 15.90 10.31
C THR A 293 -15.00 14.47 9.77
N CYS A 294 -14.37 13.52 10.44
CA CYS A 294 -14.55 12.10 10.14
C CYS A 294 -15.91 11.64 10.67
N ASN A 295 -16.80 11.21 9.79
CA ASN A 295 -18.10 10.64 10.12
C ASN A 295 -18.03 9.13 10.37
#